data_8f63fddb1500a7ed64641b0472f3b7d1
#
_entry.id   8f63fddb1500a7ed64641b0472f3b7d1
#
_cell.length_a   1.000
_cell.length_b   1.000
_cell.length_c   1.000
_cell.angle_alpha   90.00
_cell.angle_beta   90.00
_cell.angle_gamma   90.00
#
_symmetry.space_group_name_H-M   'P 1'
#
loop_
_entity.id
_entity.type
_entity.pdbx_description
1 polymer ?
#
loop_
_entity_poly.entity_id
_entity_poly.type
_entity_poly.pdbx_seq_one_letter_code
_entity_poly.pdbx_strand_id
1 'polypeptide(L)'
;MHYQIRRPQAQIVTVMSGEIFDAVVDLRTWSSTFGKWFGTRLSDSGPRQIYMAAGFAHGFCVLSERAEVHYKVSQRYDRTDEAGLLWDDADIGIMWPIIRPDVAQRDALNPKLRDLKQVQLPHQRGSADHKHY
;
A
#
# COMPACT_ATOMS: atom_id res chain seq x y z
N MET A 1 1.82 -3.15 6.03
CA MET A 1 1.74 -2.37 4.77
C MET A 1 3.02 -2.54 4.00
N HIS A 2 2.95 -2.62 2.66
CA HIS A 2 4.10 -2.96 1.82
C HIS A 2 4.25 -2.01 0.64
N TYR A 3 5.47 -1.88 0.14
CA TYR A 3 5.83 -1.09 -1.03
C TYR A 3 7.15 -1.58 -1.64
N GLN A 4 7.48 -1.14 -2.85
CA GLN A 4 8.75 -1.39 -3.51
C GLN A 4 9.56 -0.10 -3.55
N ILE A 5 10.87 -0.19 -3.31
CA ILE A 5 11.76 0.97 -3.14
C ILE A 5 12.26 1.48 -4.49
N ARG A 6 13.02 0.65 -5.22
CA ARG A 6 13.71 1.03 -6.46
C ARG A 6 12.79 1.01 -7.68
N ARG A 7 11.80 0.10 -7.66
CA ARG A 7 10.81 -0.08 -8.73
C ARG A 7 9.39 0.04 -8.16
N PRO A 8 8.99 1.24 -7.71
CA PRO A 8 7.67 1.43 -7.15
C PRO A 8 6.59 1.02 -8.15
N GLN A 9 5.60 0.26 -7.69
CA GLN A 9 4.50 -0.24 -8.50
C GLN A 9 3.29 0.68 -8.39
N ALA A 10 2.69 1.05 -9.53
CA ALA A 10 1.29 1.44 -9.55
C ALA A 10 0.45 0.16 -9.50
N GLN A 11 -0.68 0.21 -8.82
CA GLN A 11 -1.53 -0.96 -8.61
C GLN A 11 -2.99 -0.64 -8.88
N ILE A 12 -3.70 -1.61 -9.42
CA ILE A 12 -5.17 -1.65 -9.41
C ILE A 12 -5.55 -2.85 -8.56
N VAL A 13 -6.29 -2.58 -7.49
CA VAL A 13 -6.82 -3.60 -6.58
C VAL A 13 -8.32 -3.75 -6.85
N THR A 14 -8.76 -4.99 -7.10
CA THR A 14 -10.16 -5.29 -7.40
C THR A 14 -10.67 -6.37 -6.46
N VAL A 15 -11.78 -6.12 -5.77
CA VAL A 15 -12.48 -7.15 -4.98
C VAL A 15 -13.41 -7.94 -5.89
N MET A 16 -13.14 -9.22 -6.03
CA MET A 16 -13.97 -10.15 -6.82
C MET A 16 -15.10 -10.71 -5.98
N SER A 17 -14.84 -10.97 -4.71
CA SER A 17 -15.81 -11.50 -3.74
C SER A 17 -15.48 -11.02 -2.33
N GLY A 18 -16.49 -10.74 -1.53
CA GLY A 18 -16.37 -10.29 -0.14
C GLY A 18 -16.15 -8.79 -0.01
N GLU A 19 -15.65 -8.38 1.15
CA GLU A 19 -15.42 -6.98 1.51
C GLU A 19 -14.08 -6.79 2.22
N ILE A 20 -13.36 -5.74 1.85
CA ILE A 20 -12.13 -5.29 2.51
C ILE A 20 -12.20 -3.81 2.85
N PHE A 21 -11.41 -3.38 3.82
CA PHE A 21 -10.99 -1.99 3.96
C PHE A 21 -9.57 -1.88 3.41
N ASP A 22 -9.40 -1.10 2.38
CA ASP A 22 -8.14 -0.87 1.68
C ASP A 22 -7.55 0.47 2.11
N ALA A 23 -6.25 0.51 2.43
CA ALA A 23 -5.57 1.69 2.90
C ALA A 23 -4.23 1.89 2.19
N VAL A 24 -3.92 3.13 1.86
CA VAL A 24 -2.67 3.56 1.26
C VAL A 24 -2.05 4.70 2.04
N VAL A 25 -0.72 4.77 2.06
CA VAL A 25 0.06 5.87 2.63
C VAL A 25 0.99 6.41 1.56
N ASP A 26 0.97 7.72 1.34
CA ASP A 26 1.89 8.37 0.40
C ASP A 26 3.31 8.41 0.97
N LEU A 27 4.23 7.68 0.34
CA LEU A 27 5.65 7.63 0.72
C LEU A 27 6.56 8.41 -0.23
N ARG A 28 5.98 9.17 -1.17
CA ARG A 28 6.74 10.01 -2.12
C ARG A 28 7.24 11.26 -1.41
N THR A 29 8.52 11.33 -1.13
CA THR A 29 9.15 12.47 -0.41
C THR A 29 9.02 13.81 -1.14
N TRP A 30 8.73 13.78 -2.45
CA TRP A 30 8.48 14.96 -3.28
C TRP A 30 7.00 15.36 -3.37
N SER A 31 6.12 14.64 -2.67
CA SER A 31 4.68 14.91 -2.66
C SER A 31 4.27 15.80 -1.51
N SER A 32 3.33 16.71 -1.75
CA SER A 32 2.70 17.54 -0.70
C SER A 32 1.86 16.73 0.29
N THR A 33 1.53 15.49 -0.06
CA THR A 33 0.77 14.56 0.78
C THR A 33 1.65 13.45 1.41
N PHE A 34 2.96 13.62 1.41
CA PHE A 34 3.88 12.68 2.07
C PHE A 34 3.43 12.38 3.50
N GLY A 35 3.36 11.09 3.86
CA GLY A 35 2.92 10.60 5.17
C GLY A 35 1.40 10.66 5.39
N LYS A 36 0.62 11.18 4.47
CA LYS A 36 -0.85 11.15 4.55
C LYS A 36 -1.38 9.80 4.06
N TRP A 37 -2.50 9.39 4.63
CA TRP A 37 -3.17 8.16 4.25
C TRP A 37 -4.56 8.41 3.67
N PHE A 38 -5.03 7.46 2.90
CA PHE A 38 -6.41 7.36 2.44
C PHE A 38 -6.87 5.90 2.60
N GLY A 39 -8.14 5.72 2.95
CA GLY A 39 -8.72 4.38 3.07
C GLY A 39 -10.17 4.37 2.61
N THR A 40 -10.59 3.23 2.07
CA THR A 40 -11.95 3.02 1.59
C THR A 40 -12.37 1.57 1.71
N ARG A 41 -13.69 1.34 1.77
CA ARG A 41 -14.27 0.00 1.67
C ARG A 41 -14.43 -0.38 0.21
N LEU A 42 -14.00 -1.59 -0.12
CA LEU A 42 -14.20 -2.21 -1.43
C LEU A 42 -14.95 -3.52 -1.24
N SER A 43 -15.94 -3.79 -2.09
CA SER A 43 -16.75 -5.02 -1.99
C SER A 43 -17.27 -5.46 -3.35
N ASP A 44 -17.75 -6.71 -3.42
CA ASP A 44 -18.44 -7.23 -4.59
C ASP A 44 -19.84 -6.63 -4.84
N SER A 45 -20.42 -5.98 -3.80
CA SER A 45 -21.75 -5.34 -3.86
C SER A 45 -21.70 -3.80 -3.88
N GLY A 46 -20.52 -3.21 -3.85
CA GLY A 46 -20.31 -1.76 -3.83
C GLY A 46 -19.15 -1.31 -4.72
N PRO A 47 -18.43 -0.24 -4.34
CA PRO A 47 -17.16 0.10 -5.01
C PRO A 47 -16.21 -1.09 -4.96
N ARG A 48 -15.74 -1.54 -6.14
CA ARG A 48 -14.95 -2.78 -6.25
C ARG A 48 -13.46 -2.55 -6.41
N GLN A 49 -13.08 -1.38 -6.86
CA GLN A 49 -11.74 -1.17 -7.40
C GLN A 49 -11.14 0.15 -6.93
N ILE A 50 -9.85 0.11 -6.65
CA ILE A 50 -9.04 1.30 -6.39
C ILE A 50 -7.79 1.25 -7.27
N TYR A 51 -7.41 2.43 -7.81
CA TYR A 51 -6.11 2.65 -8.42
C TYR A 51 -5.23 3.43 -7.46
N MET A 52 -4.00 2.99 -7.28
CA MET A 52 -2.97 3.71 -6.56
C MET A 52 -1.72 3.91 -7.42
N ALA A 53 -1.21 5.13 -7.43
CA ALA A 53 0.02 5.44 -8.14
C ALA A 53 1.24 4.76 -7.50
N ALA A 54 2.34 4.68 -8.25
CA ALA A 54 3.61 4.22 -7.69
C ALA A 54 4.10 5.14 -6.56
N GLY A 55 4.68 4.56 -5.52
CA GLY A 55 5.23 5.29 -4.38
C GLY A 55 4.33 5.35 -3.15
N PHE A 56 3.23 4.57 -3.15
CA PHE A 56 2.39 4.38 -1.98
C PHE A 56 2.72 3.07 -1.27
N ALA A 57 2.70 3.07 0.06
CA ALA A 57 2.56 1.84 0.83
C ALA A 57 1.09 1.41 0.81
N HIS A 58 0.85 0.12 0.68
CA HIS A 58 -0.49 -0.46 0.55
C HIS A 58 -0.71 -1.57 1.57
N GLY A 59 -1.91 -1.66 2.07
CA GLY A 59 -2.39 -2.75 2.90
C GLY A 59 -3.91 -2.75 2.99
N PHE A 60 -4.47 -3.90 3.32
CA PHE A 60 -5.92 -4.00 3.55
C PHE A 60 -6.22 -4.95 4.70
N CYS A 61 -7.42 -4.84 5.26
CA CYS A 61 -7.98 -5.85 6.15
C CYS A 61 -9.30 -6.39 5.59
N VAL A 62 -9.53 -7.69 5.77
CA VAL A 62 -10.74 -8.37 5.34
C VAL A 62 -11.85 -8.10 6.36
N LEU A 63 -13.01 -7.64 5.90
CA LEU A 63 -14.17 -7.31 6.73
C LEU A 63 -15.25 -8.40 6.71
N SER A 64 -15.28 -9.20 5.65
CA SER A 64 -16.14 -10.39 5.50
C SER A 64 -15.44 -11.65 5.99
N GLU A 65 -16.14 -12.78 6.02
CA GLU A 65 -15.53 -14.07 6.36
C GLU A 65 -14.40 -14.45 5.41
N ARG A 66 -14.56 -14.13 4.12
CA ARG A 66 -13.58 -14.36 3.05
C ARG A 66 -13.60 -13.19 2.08
N ALA A 67 -12.48 -12.95 1.42
CA ALA A 67 -12.40 -12.02 0.31
C ALA A 67 -11.47 -12.57 -0.76
N GLU A 68 -11.85 -12.36 -2.02
CA GLU A 68 -10.99 -12.60 -3.18
C GLU A 68 -10.59 -11.26 -3.78
N VAL A 69 -9.28 -11.03 -3.81
CA VAL A 69 -8.71 -9.75 -4.22
C VAL A 69 -7.73 -9.98 -5.36
N HIS A 70 -7.94 -9.28 -6.47
CA HIS A 70 -7.06 -9.30 -7.63
C HIS A 70 -6.21 -8.04 -7.70
N TYR A 71 -4.94 -8.23 -8.06
CA TYR A 71 -3.98 -7.16 -8.28
C TYR A 71 -3.55 -7.10 -9.73
N LYS A 72 -3.59 -5.89 -10.31
CA LYS A 72 -2.83 -5.58 -11.52
C LYS A 72 -1.73 -4.60 -11.13
N VAL A 73 -0.49 -4.91 -11.50
CA VAL A 73 0.69 -4.13 -11.10
C VAL A 73 1.47 -3.67 -12.33
N SER A 74 1.99 -2.47 -12.29
CA SER A 74 2.73 -1.86 -13.41
C SER A 74 4.15 -2.39 -13.55
N GLN A 75 4.67 -3.06 -12.52
CA GLN A 75 6.02 -3.60 -12.48
C GLN A 75 5.99 -5.00 -11.89
N ARG A 76 6.89 -5.87 -12.34
CA ARG A 76 7.05 -7.20 -11.74
C ARG A 76 7.42 -7.06 -10.27
N TYR A 77 6.80 -7.88 -9.42
CA TYR A 77 7.14 -7.98 -8.01
C TYR A 77 8.57 -8.49 -7.83
N ASP A 78 9.34 -7.79 -7.00
CA ASP A 78 10.70 -8.17 -6.60
C ASP A 78 10.76 -8.21 -5.07
N ARG A 79 10.90 -9.41 -4.52
CA ARG A 79 10.99 -9.63 -3.08
C ARG A 79 12.18 -8.90 -2.46
N THR A 80 13.27 -8.73 -3.21
CA THR A 80 14.48 -8.05 -2.71
C THR A 80 14.36 -6.54 -2.68
N ASP A 81 13.32 -6.00 -3.31
CA ASP A 81 12.99 -4.57 -3.38
C ASP A 81 11.80 -4.19 -2.48
N GLU A 82 11.16 -5.20 -1.86
CA GLU A 82 10.02 -4.99 -0.96
C GLU A 82 10.47 -4.43 0.38
N ALA A 83 9.74 -3.42 0.86
CA ALA A 83 9.86 -2.89 2.21
C ALA A 83 8.47 -2.79 2.85
N GLY A 84 8.47 -2.64 4.16
CA GLY A 84 7.25 -2.56 4.96
C GLY A 84 7.16 -1.28 5.77
N LEU A 85 5.94 -0.88 6.06
CA LEU A 85 5.56 0.20 6.95
C LEU A 85 4.64 -0.37 8.04
N LEU A 86 4.84 0.03 9.28
CA LEU A 86 4.00 -0.43 10.41
C LEU A 86 2.54 -0.05 10.15
N TRP A 87 1.66 -1.03 10.26
CA TRP A 87 0.24 -0.90 9.92
C TRP A 87 -0.53 0.02 10.88
N ASP A 88 -0.13 0.07 12.15
CA ASP A 88 -0.75 0.86 13.23
C ASP A 88 0.14 2.01 13.71
N ASP A 89 0.98 2.55 12.84
CA ASP A 89 1.81 3.72 13.14
C ASP A 89 0.94 4.89 13.59
N ALA A 90 1.09 5.29 14.87
CA ALA A 90 0.28 6.35 15.47
C ALA A 90 0.48 7.72 14.83
N ASP A 91 1.65 7.98 14.23
CA ASP A 91 1.93 9.25 13.56
C ASP A 91 1.19 9.36 12.21
N ILE A 92 0.92 8.21 11.57
CA ILE A 92 0.11 8.14 10.35
C ILE A 92 -1.37 8.14 10.72
N GLY A 93 -1.74 7.34 11.71
CA GLY A 93 -3.08 7.32 12.29
C GLY A 93 -4.15 6.70 11.39
N ILE A 94 -3.84 5.63 10.66
CA ILE A 94 -4.85 4.92 9.86
C ILE A 94 -5.97 4.42 10.79
N MET A 95 -7.20 4.81 10.48
CA MET A 95 -8.39 4.37 11.23
C MET A 95 -8.90 3.04 10.68
N TRP A 96 -8.25 1.95 11.07
CA TRP A 96 -8.69 0.61 10.72
C TRP A 96 -10.06 0.30 11.33
N PRO A 97 -11.00 -0.27 10.58
CA PRO A 97 -12.35 -0.56 11.08
C PRO A 97 -12.43 -1.79 11.99
N ILE A 98 -11.30 -2.46 12.24
CA ILE A 98 -11.18 -3.63 13.12
C ILE A 98 -10.29 -3.27 14.30
N ILE A 99 -10.79 -3.42 15.53
CA ILE A 99 -10.06 -3.04 16.76
C ILE A 99 -8.90 -4.00 17.03
N ARG A 100 -9.07 -5.29 16.73
CA ARG A 100 -8.08 -6.33 16.96
C ARG A 100 -7.95 -7.19 15.70
N PRO A 101 -7.27 -6.68 14.65
CA PRO A 101 -7.03 -7.48 13.45
C PRO A 101 -6.06 -8.62 13.75
N ASP A 102 -6.22 -9.72 13.04
CA ASP A 102 -5.21 -10.76 12.96
C ASP A 102 -4.12 -10.28 11.98
N VAL A 103 -2.93 -10.04 12.49
CA VAL A 103 -1.81 -9.44 11.74
C VAL A 103 -0.67 -10.43 11.64
N ALA A 104 -0.16 -10.63 10.43
CA ALA A 104 1.03 -11.45 10.23
C ALA A 104 2.21 -10.89 11.03
N GLN A 105 3.02 -11.78 11.64
CA GLN A 105 4.15 -11.38 12.47
C GLN A 105 5.09 -10.41 11.76
N ARG A 106 5.38 -10.63 10.47
CA ARG A 106 6.22 -9.75 9.67
C ARG A 106 5.66 -8.32 9.56
N ASP A 107 4.34 -8.18 9.50
CA ASP A 107 3.67 -6.88 9.39
C ASP A 107 3.66 -6.12 10.72
N ALA A 108 3.59 -6.86 11.84
CA ALA A 108 3.68 -6.28 13.17
C ALA A 108 5.10 -5.76 13.51
N LEU A 109 6.13 -6.25 12.80
CA LEU A 109 7.54 -5.90 13.02
C LEU A 109 8.07 -4.82 12.06
N ASN A 110 7.24 -4.33 11.14
CA ASN A 110 7.64 -3.28 10.21
C ASN A 110 7.98 -1.97 10.96
N PRO A 111 8.92 -1.17 10.43
CA PRO A 111 9.30 0.11 11.03
C PRO A 111 8.18 1.15 10.92
N LYS A 112 8.19 2.13 11.83
CA LYS A 112 7.38 3.35 11.73
C LYS A 112 7.93 4.25 10.63
N LEU A 113 7.10 5.14 10.09
CA LEU A 113 7.51 6.08 9.05
C LEU A 113 8.70 6.95 9.50
N ARG A 114 8.69 7.41 10.75
CA ARG A 114 9.77 8.23 11.32
C ARG A 114 11.14 7.54 11.38
N ASP A 115 11.14 6.19 11.41
CA ASP A 115 12.35 5.37 11.53
C ASP A 115 12.92 4.98 10.15
N LEU A 116 12.18 5.24 9.06
CA LEU A 116 12.63 4.96 7.71
C LEU A 116 13.67 5.98 7.24
N LYS A 117 14.81 5.48 6.75
CA LYS A 117 15.82 6.31 6.10
C LYS A 117 15.41 6.65 4.67
N GLN A 118 15.91 7.76 4.13
CA GLN A 118 15.63 8.19 2.76
C GLN A 118 15.84 7.09 1.70
N VAL A 119 16.90 6.29 1.86
CA VAL A 119 17.21 5.16 0.94
C VAL A 119 16.21 4.01 1.00
N GLN A 120 15.37 3.97 2.02
CA GLN A 120 14.32 2.97 2.21
C GLN A 120 12.95 3.44 1.71
N LEU A 121 12.85 4.68 1.25
CA LEU A 121 11.62 5.25 0.68
C LEU A 121 11.59 5.05 -0.84
N PRO A 122 10.41 5.06 -1.46
CA PRO A 122 10.29 4.90 -2.90
C PRO A 122 11.12 5.92 -3.68
N HIS A 123 11.86 5.45 -4.67
CA HIS A 123 12.65 6.32 -5.52
C HIS A 123 11.75 7.02 -6.55
N GLN A 124 11.99 8.31 -6.75
CA GLN A 124 11.37 9.03 -7.87
C GLN A 124 11.94 8.48 -9.18
N ARG A 125 11.06 8.04 -10.09
CA ARG A 125 11.50 7.68 -11.44
C ARG A 125 11.98 8.92 -12.16
N GLY A 126 13.21 8.88 -12.68
CA GLY A 126 13.72 9.91 -13.56
C GLY A 126 12.87 10.00 -14.83
N SER A 127 12.73 11.18 -15.40
CA SER A 127 12.02 11.44 -16.66
C SER A 127 12.62 10.72 -17.89
N ALA A 128 13.68 9.94 -17.70
CA ALA A 128 14.40 9.24 -18.77
C ALA A 128 13.79 7.89 -19.19
N ASP A 129 12.87 7.32 -18.42
CA ASP A 129 12.30 5.98 -18.68
C ASP A 129 11.12 5.99 -19.70
N HIS A 130 10.83 7.11 -20.35
CA HIS A 130 9.80 7.22 -21.39
C HIS A 130 10.27 6.94 -22.82
N LYS A 131 11.49 6.44 -22.99
CA LYS A 131 11.95 6.02 -24.33
C LYS A 131 11.94 4.50 -24.39
N HIS A 132 10.95 3.97 -25.06
CA HIS A 132 10.79 2.66 -25.72
C HIS A 132 9.46 1.98 -25.39
N TYR A 133 8.46 2.41 -26.13
CA TYR A 133 7.37 1.56 -26.62
C TYR A 133 7.22 1.83 -28.11
#